data_3782b885b710452fcdf8799ef76d92d9
#
_entry.id   3782b885b710452fcdf8799ef76d92d9
#
_cell.length_a   1.000
_cell.length_b   1.000
_cell.length_c   1.000
_cell.angle_alpha   90.00
_cell.angle_beta   90.00
_cell.angle_gamma   90.00
#
_symmetry.space_group_name_H-M   'P 1'
#
loop_
_entity.id
_entity.type
_entity.pdbx_description
1 polymer ?
#
loop_
_entity_poly.entity_id
_entity_poly.type
_entity_poly.pdbx_seq_one_letter_code
_entity_poly.pdbx_strand_id
1 'polypeptide(L)'
;MDIPASDHLAHAFPVSVKGVAIQDGKVLLLENERNEWELPGGKLEVGEDPLDCVVREISEESRWKVDAGPLLDCWQYHIRPGSDVVIVTYGCYVRSMEPPVVSNEHKRAGLFAAGQVPDLVMPDGYKRSIATWFARLRGEQQTAR
;
A
#
# COMPACT_ATOMS: atom_id res chain seq x y z
N MET A 1 -25.82 -34.40 1.64
CA MET A 1 -25.23 -34.23 0.29
C MET A 1 -23.75 -33.98 0.40
N ASP A 2 -23.00 -34.79 -0.28
CA ASP A 2 -21.54 -34.66 -0.23
C ASP A 2 -21.06 -33.73 -1.32
N ILE A 3 -20.92 -32.48 -0.97
CA ILE A 3 -20.27 -31.50 -1.84
C ILE A 3 -18.79 -31.61 -1.56
N PRO A 4 -17.94 -31.69 -2.62
CA PRO A 4 -16.51 -31.71 -2.41
C PRO A 4 -16.07 -30.56 -1.52
N ALA A 5 -15.09 -30.81 -0.65
CA ALA A 5 -14.63 -29.78 0.28
C ALA A 5 -14.26 -28.47 -0.41
N SER A 6 -13.70 -28.54 -1.62
CA SER A 6 -13.36 -27.39 -2.42
C SER A 6 -14.56 -26.51 -2.81
N ASP A 7 -15.75 -27.10 -2.91
CA ASP A 7 -16.96 -26.35 -3.30
C ASP A 7 -17.57 -25.60 -2.13
N HIS A 8 -17.22 -25.98 -0.89
CA HIS A 8 -17.69 -25.31 0.32
C HIS A 8 -16.79 -24.17 0.74
N LEU A 9 -15.54 -24.18 0.28
CA LEU A 9 -14.54 -23.26 0.73
C LEU A 9 -14.36 -22.12 -0.26
N ALA A 10 -14.33 -20.90 0.26
CA ALA A 10 -13.88 -19.77 -0.52
C ALA A 10 -12.42 -19.97 -0.91
N HIS A 11 -12.00 -19.38 -2.01
CA HIS A 11 -10.59 -19.39 -2.36
C HIS A 11 -9.79 -18.69 -1.28
N ALA A 12 -8.62 -19.24 -0.97
CA ALA A 12 -7.71 -18.63 -0.03
C ALA A 12 -6.65 -17.85 -0.80
N PHE A 13 -6.52 -16.57 -0.47
CA PHE A 13 -5.52 -15.70 -1.06
C PHE A 13 -4.64 -15.09 0.03
N PRO A 14 -3.34 -14.94 -0.22
CA PRO A 14 -2.56 -14.07 0.65
C PRO A 14 -3.12 -12.65 0.57
N VAL A 15 -3.03 -11.93 1.68
CA VAL A 15 -3.46 -10.54 1.76
C VAL A 15 -2.23 -9.68 1.99
N SER A 16 -2.03 -8.70 1.12
CA SER A 16 -1.01 -7.67 1.31
C SER A 16 -1.67 -6.36 1.69
N VAL A 17 -1.20 -5.77 2.76
CA VAL A 17 -1.70 -4.51 3.28
C VAL A 17 -0.71 -3.42 2.91
N LYS A 18 -1.17 -2.44 2.17
CA LYS A 18 -0.34 -1.36 1.62
C LYS A 18 -0.81 -0.01 2.15
N GLY A 19 0.13 0.92 2.31
CA GLY A 19 -0.20 2.26 2.77
C GLY A 19 0.21 3.34 1.80
N VAL A 20 -0.62 4.37 1.69
CA VAL A 20 -0.32 5.57 0.93
C VAL A 20 0.18 6.62 1.92
N ALA A 21 1.49 6.82 1.95
CA ALA A 21 2.16 7.72 2.88
C ALA A 21 2.67 8.95 2.10
N ILE A 22 2.08 10.10 2.38
CA ILE A 22 2.39 11.35 1.68
C ILE A 22 3.01 12.33 2.67
N GLN A 23 4.20 12.85 2.31
CA GLN A 23 4.91 13.86 3.09
C GLN A 23 5.28 15.01 2.16
N ASP A 24 4.91 16.22 2.54
CA ASP A 24 5.19 17.43 1.77
C ASP A 24 4.74 17.32 0.30
N GLY A 25 3.53 16.76 0.10
CA GLY A 25 2.94 16.63 -1.21
C GLY A 25 3.52 15.54 -2.09
N LYS A 26 4.31 14.63 -1.52
CA LYS A 26 4.92 13.53 -2.27
C LYS A 26 4.64 12.19 -1.60
N VAL A 27 4.31 11.19 -2.43
CA VAL A 27 4.01 9.84 -1.97
C VAL A 27 5.27 8.99 -1.96
N LEU A 28 5.42 8.19 -0.89
CA LEU A 28 6.51 7.22 -0.77
C LEU A 28 6.19 5.98 -1.57
N LEU A 29 7.08 5.64 -2.49
CA LEU A 29 7.02 4.41 -3.27
C LEU A 29 8.36 3.67 -3.18
N LEU A 30 8.28 2.36 -3.37
CA LEU A 30 9.44 1.48 -3.34
C LEU A 30 9.54 0.77 -4.68
N GLU A 31 10.76 0.64 -5.21
CA GLU A 31 11.00 -0.10 -6.45
C GLU A 31 11.28 -1.56 -6.11
N ASN A 32 10.53 -2.46 -6.74
CA ASN A 32 10.67 -3.90 -6.53
C ASN A 32 11.58 -4.55 -7.58
N GLU A 33 11.76 -5.88 -7.46
CA GLU A 33 12.64 -6.67 -8.32
C GLU A 33 12.16 -6.72 -9.78
N ARG A 34 10.89 -6.45 -10.02
CA ARG A 34 10.33 -6.41 -11.38
C ARG A 34 10.51 -5.06 -12.06
N ASN A 35 11.26 -4.16 -11.45
CA ASN A 35 11.45 -2.78 -11.90
C ASN A 35 10.14 -1.99 -11.96
N GLU A 36 9.23 -2.30 -11.03
CA GLU A 36 7.98 -1.58 -10.85
C GLU A 36 8.00 -0.84 -9.53
N TRP A 37 7.30 0.27 -9.49
CA TRP A 37 7.06 0.98 -8.24
C TRP A 37 5.84 0.38 -7.56
N GLU A 38 5.88 0.36 -6.23
CA GLU A 38 4.78 -0.16 -5.43
C GLU A 38 4.64 0.65 -4.14
N LEU A 39 3.46 0.54 -3.53
CA LEU A 39 3.23 1.10 -2.22
C LEU A 39 3.99 0.28 -1.17
N PRO A 40 4.49 0.92 -0.10
CA PRO A 40 5.06 0.17 1.01
C PRO A 40 3.97 -0.63 1.72
N GLY A 41 4.37 -1.76 2.27
CA GLY A 41 3.47 -2.68 2.96
C GLY A 41 3.91 -4.11 2.77
N GLY A 42 3.12 -5.04 3.25
CA GLY A 42 3.48 -6.44 3.17
C GLY A 42 2.34 -7.36 3.57
N LYS A 43 2.66 -8.63 3.71
CA LYS A 43 1.67 -9.66 3.99
C LYS A 43 1.11 -9.57 5.39
N LEU A 44 -0.20 -9.65 5.48
CA LEU A 44 -0.91 -9.75 6.75
C LEU A 44 -0.57 -11.09 7.40
N GLU A 45 -0.19 -11.04 8.68
CA GLU A 45 0.11 -12.22 9.46
C GLU A 45 -1.12 -12.67 10.25
N VAL A 46 -1.17 -13.97 10.56
CA VAL A 46 -2.26 -14.53 11.37
C VAL A 46 -2.29 -13.83 12.73
N GLY A 47 -3.46 -13.34 13.12
CA GLY A 47 -3.66 -12.66 14.39
C GLY A 47 -3.28 -11.18 14.39
N GLU A 48 -2.78 -10.68 13.28
CA GLU A 48 -2.38 -9.27 13.18
C GLU A 48 -3.54 -8.44 12.63
N ASP A 49 -3.80 -7.29 13.24
CA ASP A 49 -4.77 -6.33 12.71
C ASP A 49 -4.19 -5.64 11.47
N PRO A 50 -4.97 -5.50 10.38
CA PRO A 50 -4.44 -4.84 9.17
C PRO A 50 -3.89 -3.44 9.39
N LEU A 51 -4.46 -2.66 10.30
CA LEU A 51 -3.95 -1.32 10.61
C LEU A 51 -2.57 -1.38 11.25
N ASP A 52 -2.35 -2.34 12.13
CA ASP A 52 -1.03 -2.55 12.74
C ASP A 52 -0.03 -3.07 11.72
N CYS A 53 -0.49 -3.90 10.79
CA CYS A 53 0.35 -4.44 9.72
C CYS A 53 0.93 -3.32 8.85
N VAL A 54 0.09 -2.40 8.40
CA VAL A 54 0.58 -1.33 7.52
C VAL A 54 1.57 -0.41 8.22
N VAL A 55 1.33 -0.10 9.49
CA VAL A 55 2.24 0.72 10.29
C VAL A 55 3.60 0.03 10.47
N ARG A 56 3.57 -1.25 10.81
CA ARG A 56 4.78 -2.05 11.00
C ARG A 56 5.58 -2.18 9.71
N GLU A 57 4.92 -2.54 8.61
CA GLU A 57 5.59 -2.74 7.33
C GLU A 57 6.23 -1.46 6.81
N ILE A 58 5.53 -0.33 6.90
CA ILE A 58 6.11 0.95 6.46
C ILE A 58 7.33 1.30 7.31
N SER A 59 7.26 1.05 8.61
CA SER A 59 8.40 1.29 9.50
C SER A 59 9.60 0.41 9.15
N GLU A 60 9.36 -0.87 8.87
CA GLU A 60 10.42 -1.81 8.51
C GLU A 60 11.09 -1.47 7.18
N GLU A 61 10.27 -1.05 6.20
CA GLU A 61 10.75 -0.83 4.83
C GLU A 61 11.36 0.56 4.61
N SER A 62 10.94 1.56 5.38
CA SER A 62 11.34 2.94 5.15
C SER A 62 11.80 3.70 6.39
N ARG A 63 11.63 3.11 7.57
CA ARG A 63 11.83 3.74 8.88
C ARG A 63 10.88 4.89 9.16
N TRP A 64 9.89 5.11 8.30
CA TRP A 64 8.89 6.13 8.54
C TRP A 64 7.89 5.67 9.58
N LYS A 65 7.53 6.61 10.45
CA LYS A 65 6.45 6.43 11.43
C LYS A 65 5.19 7.04 10.87
N VAL A 66 4.12 6.24 10.82
CA VAL A 66 2.83 6.69 10.31
C VAL A 66 1.73 6.28 11.27
N ASP A 67 0.61 6.99 11.19
CA ASP A 67 -0.66 6.55 11.77
C ASP A 67 -1.51 6.02 10.64
N ALA A 68 -2.14 4.86 10.83
CA ALA A 68 -3.03 4.30 9.84
C ALA A 68 -4.33 5.11 9.82
N GLY A 69 -4.80 5.41 8.63
CA GLY A 69 -6.02 6.16 8.38
C GLY A 69 -7.11 5.30 7.75
N PRO A 70 -7.95 5.88 6.89
CA PRO A 70 -9.08 5.16 6.34
C PRO A 70 -8.68 4.12 5.30
N LEU A 71 -9.51 3.09 5.19
CA LEU A 71 -9.44 2.13 4.09
C LEU A 71 -9.73 2.86 2.77
N LEU A 72 -8.89 2.66 1.78
CA LEU A 72 -9.04 3.31 0.48
C LEU A 72 -9.60 2.36 -0.57
N ASP A 73 -9.08 1.14 -0.65
CA ASP A 73 -9.46 0.22 -1.71
C ASP A 73 -9.12 -1.22 -1.30
N CYS A 74 -9.75 -2.15 -2.02
CA CYS A 74 -9.47 -3.58 -1.87
C CYS A 74 -9.65 -4.19 -3.26
N TRP A 75 -8.64 -4.90 -3.76
CA TRP A 75 -8.69 -5.47 -5.09
C TRP A 75 -7.81 -6.71 -5.19
N GLN A 76 -8.12 -7.56 -6.15
CA GLN A 76 -7.31 -8.75 -6.41
C GLN A 76 -6.25 -8.43 -7.46
N TYR A 77 -4.98 -8.63 -7.09
CA TYR A 77 -3.86 -8.41 -7.97
C TYR A 77 -3.39 -9.75 -8.53
N HIS A 78 -3.46 -9.89 -9.83
CA HIS A 78 -2.94 -11.04 -10.55
C HIS A 78 -1.52 -10.71 -10.98
N ILE A 79 -0.54 -11.11 -10.17
CA ILE A 79 0.87 -10.76 -10.40
C ILE A 79 1.40 -11.48 -11.63
N ARG A 80 1.11 -12.79 -11.71
CA ARG A 80 1.47 -13.68 -12.80
C ARG A 80 0.61 -14.94 -12.65
N PRO A 81 0.55 -15.81 -13.68
CA PRO A 81 -0.23 -17.04 -13.57
C PRO A 81 0.11 -17.81 -12.28
N GLY A 82 -0.92 -18.14 -11.50
CA GLY A 82 -0.78 -18.86 -10.24
C GLY A 82 -0.37 -18.02 -9.04
N SER A 83 -0.24 -16.72 -9.20
CA SER A 83 0.19 -15.84 -8.10
C SER A 83 -0.79 -14.66 -7.97
N ASP A 84 -1.88 -14.90 -7.23
CA ASP A 84 -2.90 -13.90 -6.96
C ASP A 84 -2.85 -13.48 -5.51
N VAL A 85 -3.05 -12.20 -5.26
CA VAL A 85 -3.02 -11.62 -3.92
C VAL A 85 -4.14 -10.60 -3.79
N VAL A 86 -4.75 -10.55 -2.62
CA VAL A 86 -5.71 -9.49 -2.29
C VAL A 86 -4.93 -8.32 -1.72
N ILE A 87 -5.06 -7.18 -2.38
CA ILE A 87 -4.42 -5.93 -1.94
C ILE A 87 -5.46 -5.12 -1.17
N VAL A 88 -5.08 -4.66 0.01
CA VAL A 88 -5.88 -3.76 0.83
C VAL A 88 -5.04 -2.51 1.06
N THR A 89 -5.58 -1.34 0.72
CA THR A 89 -4.84 -0.09 0.84
C THR A 89 -5.47 0.84 1.87
N TYR A 90 -4.61 1.49 2.65
CA TYR A 90 -4.98 2.49 3.66
C TYR A 90 -4.27 3.80 3.38
N GLY A 91 -4.96 4.91 3.60
CA GLY A 91 -4.30 6.20 3.69
C GLY A 91 -3.56 6.27 5.03
N CYS A 92 -2.38 6.85 5.03
CA CYS A 92 -1.56 6.96 6.23
C CYS A 92 -1.15 8.40 6.46
N TYR A 93 -1.11 8.80 7.73
CA TYR A 93 -0.64 10.11 8.15
C TYR A 93 0.81 9.99 8.58
N VAL A 94 1.70 10.66 7.88
CA VAL A 94 3.15 10.56 8.12
C VAL A 94 3.56 11.46 9.27
N ARG A 95 4.26 10.89 10.25
CA ARG A 95 4.79 11.63 11.40
C ARG A 95 6.27 11.96 11.24
N SER A 96 7.00 11.14 10.49
CA SER A 96 8.45 11.34 10.29
C SER A 96 8.73 12.58 9.47
N MET A 97 9.82 13.25 9.79
CA MET A 97 10.29 14.44 9.06
C MET A 97 11.48 14.11 8.18
N GLU A 98 12.15 12.99 8.45
CA GLU A 98 13.37 12.58 7.76
C GLU A 98 13.04 11.90 6.43
N PRO A 99 14.00 11.88 5.49
CA PRO A 99 13.86 11.07 4.28
C PRO A 99 13.73 9.59 4.61
N PRO A 100 13.05 8.80 3.75
CA PRO A 100 12.94 7.38 3.96
C PRO A 100 14.29 6.67 3.77
N VAL A 101 14.47 5.56 4.50
CA VAL A 101 15.64 4.70 4.38
C VAL A 101 15.17 3.36 3.85
N VAL A 102 15.60 2.98 2.65
CA VAL A 102 15.14 1.76 2.00
C VAL A 102 15.73 0.52 2.70
N SER A 103 14.88 -0.50 2.87
CA SER A 103 15.31 -1.80 3.40
C SER A 103 15.98 -2.64 2.31
N ASN A 104 16.59 -3.77 2.72
CA ASN A 104 17.27 -4.68 1.79
C ASN A 104 16.31 -5.40 0.83
N GLU A 105 15.02 -5.35 1.08
CA GLU A 105 14.01 -6.03 0.25
C GLU A 105 13.68 -5.27 -1.03
N HIS A 106 14.08 -4.00 -1.12
CA HIS A 106 13.75 -3.14 -2.25
C HIS A 106 15.01 -2.50 -2.82
N LYS A 107 14.96 -2.16 -4.11
CA LYS A 107 16.10 -1.56 -4.79
C LYS A 107 16.30 -0.11 -4.37
N ARG A 108 15.21 0.64 -4.23
CA ARG A 108 15.28 2.05 -3.84
C ARG A 108 13.91 2.55 -3.40
N ALA A 109 13.94 3.64 -2.66
CA ALA A 109 12.74 4.41 -2.32
C ALA A 109 12.70 5.67 -3.17
N GLY A 110 11.51 6.17 -3.44
CA GLY A 110 11.32 7.42 -4.14
C GLY A 110 10.14 8.18 -3.58
N LEU A 111 10.18 9.50 -3.74
CA LEU A 111 9.09 10.39 -3.35
C LEU A 111 8.58 11.08 -4.61
N PHE A 112 7.29 10.96 -4.88
CA PHE A 112 6.69 11.41 -6.13
C PHE A 112 5.50 12.33 -5.87
N ALA A 113 5.46 13.43 -6.60
CA ALA A 113 4.29 14.31 -6.60
C ALA A 113 3.12 13.61 -7.32
N ALA A 114 1.89 14.03 -7.03
CA ALA A 114 0.70 13.43 -7.62
C ALA A 114 0.76 13.38 -9.15
N GLY A 115 1.27 14.43 -9.78
CA GLY A 115 1.35 14.52 -11.25
C GLY A 115 2.36 13.56 -11.89
N GLN A 116 3.28 13.03 -11.11
CA GLN A 116 4.29 12.08 -11.61
C GLN A 116 3.79 10.64 -11.62
N VAL A 117 2.81 10.33 -10.75
CA VAL A 117 2.36 8.95 -10.53
C VAL A 117 1.76 8.30 -11.79
N PRO A 118 0.94 8.99 -12.61
CA PRO A 118 0.38 8.34 -13.79
C PRO A 118 1.40 7.77 -14.76
N ASP A 119 2.60 8.34 -14.82
CA ASP A 119 3.64 7.92 -15.76
C ASP A 119 4.55 6.82 -15.20
N LEU A 120 4.37 6.43 -13.95
CA LEU A 120 5.21 5.40 -13.33
C LEU A 120 4.76 4.01 -13.77
N VAL A 121 5.74 3.09 -13.83
CA VAL A 121 5.46 1.67 -14.07
C VAL A 121 5.01 1.07 -12.75
N MET A 122 3.72 0.89 -12.59
CA MET A 122 3.12 0.30 -11.38
C MET A 122 1.68 -0.12 -11.66
N PRO A 123 1.13 -1.06 -10.89
CA PRO A 123 -0.27 -1.47 -11.04
C PRO A 123 -1.26 -0.32 -10.87
N ASP A 124 -2.30 -0.31 -11.72
CA ASP A 124 -3.32 0.74 -11.70
C ASP A 124 -4.06 0.84 -10.37
N GLY A 125 -4.23 -0.27 -9.67
CA GLY A 125 -4.88 -0.27 -8.36
C GLY A 125 -4.15 0.61 -7.34
N TYR A 126 -2.84 0.61 -7.36
CA TYR A 126 -2.05 1.50 -6.51
C TYR A 126 -2.23 2.96 -6.92
N LYS A 127 -2.24 3.23 -8.22
CA LYS A 127 -2.44 4.60 -8.73
C LYS A 127 -3.79 5.16 -8.29
N ARG A 128 -4.83 4.33 -8.32
CA ARG A 128 -6.17 4.75 -7.85
C ARG A 128 -6.16 5.12 -6.37
N SER A 129 -5.55 4.29 -5.54
CA SER A 129 -5.44 4.55 -4.09
C SER A 129 -4.67 5.83 -3.82
N ILE A 130 -3.57 6.05 -4.54
CA ILE A 130 -2.75 7.26 -4.39
C ILE A 130 -3.57 8.50 -4.75
N ALA A 131 -4.26 8.47 -5.89
CA ALA A 131 -5.09 9.60 -6.31
C ALA A 131 -6.19 9.90 -5.30
N THR A 132 -6.84 8.85 -4.77
CA THR A 132 -7.88 8.99 -3.76
C THR A 132 -7.33 9.65 -2.50
N TRP A 133 -6.17 9.23 -2.02
CA TRP A 133 -5.62 9.78 -0.79
C TRP A 133 -5.14 11.21 -0.95
N PHE A 134 -4.49 11.55 -2.07
CA PHE A 134 -4.15 12.94 -2.37
C PHE A 134 -5.40 13.84 -2.35
N ALA A 135 -6.48 13.38 -2.97
CA ALA A 135 -7.73 14.16 -3.01
C ALA A 135 -8.34 14.34 -1.62
N ARG A 136 -8.36 13.28 -0.80
CA ARG A 136 -8.90 13.35 0.56
C ARG A 136 -8.08 14.28 1.45
N LEU A 137 -6.77 14.22 1.37
CA LEU A 137 -5.91 15.09 2.16
C LEU A 137 -6.11 16.56 1.79
N ARG A 138 -6.27 16.87 0.51
CA ARG A 138 -6.60 18.24 0.07
C ARG A 138 -7.93 18.68 0.66
N GLY A 139 -8.93 17.79 0.66
CA GLY A 139 -10.25 18.08 1.25
C GLY A 139 -10.16 18.34 2.75
N GLU A 140 -9.37 17.55 3.49
CA GLU A 140 -9.17 17.76 4.92
C GLU A 140 -8.49 19.10 5.21
N GLN A 141 -7.49 19.48 4.42
CA GLN A 141 -6.81 20.76 4.55
C GLN A 141 -7.78 21.94 4.32
N GLN A 142 -8.64 21.83 3.33
CA GLN A 142 -9.64 22.86 3.04
C GLN A 142 -10.65 22.99 4.18
N THR A 143 -11.06 21.87 4.76
CA THR A 143 -12.02 21.85 5.87
C THR A 143 -11.42 22.41 7.16
N ALA A 144 -10.13 22.25 7.36
CA ALA A 144 -9.44 22.70 8.57
C ALA A 144 -9.17 24.21 8.61
N ARG A 145 -9.46 24.95 7.53
CA ARG A 145 -9.29 26.41 7.46
C ARG A 145 -10.49 27.18 7.99
#